data_71b1e47d5d583ea0cefb6cb9b5d1b9f1
#
_entry.id   71b1e47d5d583ea0cefb6cb9b5d1b9f1
#
_cell.length_a   1.000
_cell.length_b   1.000
_cell.length_c   1.000
_cell.angle_alpha   90.00
_cell.angle_beta   90.00
_cell.angle_gamma   90.00
#
_symmetry.space_group_name_H-M   'P 1'
#
loop_
_entity.id
_entity.type
_entity.pdbx_description
1 polymer ?
#
loop_
_entity_poly.entity_id
_entity_poly.type
_entity_poly.pdbx_seq_one_letter_code
_entity_poly.pdbx_strand_id
1 'polypeptide(L)'
;MFAILLISQMKTFTLKSELKSYLNGIRKDKIVSFIPTMGSLHEGHLSLLQKAKESSDVIVCSIFVNPTQFNNPSDLEKYPRTTEIDINILTEKKCTILYLPEVSDLYQENEQVKQFDFDGLDNFMEGEGRKGHFNGVATIVEKLFRIISPEKAFFGEKDLQQLQIIKYISKQLQIPIEIIGIPTKREESGLAMSSRNKLLSETGIQKATLIYQTLKYIKENSDNFTVDQLKKIAIEKFSHQTDVNLEYLEIVSLEKLQPISEFKDANENAACIAASISSVRLIDNIIF
;
A
#
# COMPACT_ATOMS: atom_id res chain seq x y z
N MET A 1 23.14 -35.89 16.15
CA MET A 1 23.09 -34.67 16.99
C MET A 1 22.08 -33.75 16.33
N PHE A 2 20.82 -33.80 16.75
CA PHE A 2 19.75 -32.97 16.22
C PHE A 2 19.94 -31.57 16.77
N ALA A 3 20.33 -30.64 15.91
CA ALA A 3 20.26 -29.23 16.25
C ALA A 3 18.74 -28.88 16.34
N ILE A 4 18.25 -28.69 17.55
CA ILE A 4 16.97 -28.08 17.81
C ILE A 4 17.07 -26.67 17.23
N LEU A 5 16.52 -26.45 16.05
CA LEU A 5 16.24 -25.10 15.56
C LEU A 5 15.31 -24.48 16.60
N LEU A 6 15.88 -23.66 17.48
CA LEU A 6 15.12 -22.71 18.28
C LEU A 6 14.36 -21.82 17.27
N ILE A 7 13.09 -22.15 17.07
CA ILE A 7 12.17 -21.27 16.33
C ILE A 7 12.15 -19.99 17.16
N SER A 8 12.87 -18.98 16.70
CA SER A 8 12.88 -17.66 17.32
C SER A 8 11.44 -17.16 17.31
N GLN A 9 10.85 -17.07 18.51
CA GLN A 9 9.50 -16.54 18.68
C GLN A 9 9.50 -15.08 18.19
N MET A 10 8.50 -14.67 17.42
CA MET A 10 8.32 -13.27 17.00
C MET A 10 8.37 -12.35 18.22
N LYS A 11 9.19 -11.30 18.16
CA LYS A 11 9.25 -10.29 19.22
C LYS A 11 8.30 -9.16 18.93
N THR A 12 7.55 -8.74 19.94
CA THR A 12 6.60 -7.63 19.83
C THR A 12 7.07 -6.44 20.64
N PHE A 13 7.03 -5.25 20.05
CA PHE A 13 7.38 -3.98 20.69
C PHE A 13 6.21 -3.00 20.53
N THR A 14 5.92 -2.25 21.56
CA THR A 14 4.92 -1.18 21.54
C THR A 14 5.58 0.20 21.63
N LEU A 15 6.78 0.28 22.20
CA LEU A 15 7.54 1.52 22.36
C LEU A 15 8.67 1.63 21.34
N LYS A 16 8.77 2.77 20.68
CA LYS A 16 9.85 3.08 19.71
C LYS A 16 11.23 3.00 20.31
N SER A 17 11.39 3.38 21.58
CA SER A 17 12.68 3.34 22.29
C SER A 17 13.18 1.92 22.47
N GLU A 18 12.31 0.98 22.85
CA GLU A 18 12.65 -0.43 23.04
C GLU A 18 12.98 -1.10 21.71
N LEU A 19 12.15 -0.89 20.68
CA LEU A 19 12.39 -1.38 19.33
C LEU A 19 13.75 -0.90 18.81
N LYS A 20 14.04 0.39 18.92
CA LYS A 20 15.28 0.99 18.45
C LYS A 20 16.50 0.41 19.20
N SER A 21 16.40 0.29 20.52
CA SER A 21 17.45 -0.32 21.34
C SER A 21 17.72 -1.76 20.94
N TYR A 22 16.66 -2.56 20.75
CA TYR A 22 16.77 -3.94 20.32
C TYR A 22 17.40 -4.07 18.91
N LEU A 23 16.92 -3.30 17.95
CA LEU A 23 17.47 -3.30 16.59
C LEU A 23 18.96 -2.91 16.57
N ASN A 24 19.37 -1.91 17.34
CA ASN A 24 20.78 -1.52 17.45
C ASN A 24 21.67 -2.66 17.97
N GLY A 25 21.13 -3.51 18.86
CA GLY A 25 21.84 -4.65 19.39
C GLY A 25 22.01 -5.83 18.43
N ILE A 26 21.15 -5.94 17.42
CA ILE A 26 21.11 -7.13 16.53
C ILE A 26 21.47 -6.86 15.07
N ARG A 27 21.53 -5.59 14.65
CA ARG A 27 21.66 -5.26 13.20
C ARG A 27 23.03 -5.46 12.60
N LYS A 28 24.09 -5.69 13.44
CA LYS A 28 25.44 -5.88 12.93
C LYS A 28 25.46 -7.01 11.89
N ASP A 29 25.92 -6.69 10.69
CA ASP A 29 26.04 -7.60 9.54
C ASP A 29 24.71 -8.27 9.12
N LYS A 30 23.55 -7.61 9.41
CA LYS A 30 22.22 -8.09 9.05
C LYS A 30 21.46 -7.07 8.23
N ILE A 31 20.73 -7.58 7.24
CA ILE A 31 19.78 -6.81 6.47
C ILE A 31 18.45 -6.77 7.23
N VAL A 32 18.06 -5.57 7.67
CA VAL A 32 16.77 -5.31 8.31
C VAL A 32 15.80 -4.82 7.25
N SER A 33 14.68 -5.49 7.11
CA SER A 33 13.60 -5.08 6.21
C SER A 33 12.37 -4.65 6.97
N PHE A 34 11.58 -3.79 6.34
CA PHE A 34 10.40 -3.23 6.94
C PHE A 34 9.16 -3.41 6.05
N ILE A 35 8.04 -3.75 6.67
CA ILE A 35 6.73 -3.88 6.05
C ILE A 35 5.73 -3.05 6.85
N PRO A 36 5.40 -1.82 6.43
CA PRO A 36 4.36 -1.03 7.06
C PRO A 36 2.98 -1.56 6.71
N THR A 37 2.13 -1.76 7.71
CA THR A 37 0.73 -2.12 7.53
C THR A 37 -0.18 -1.37 8.48
N MET A 38 -1.47 -1.35 8.17
CA MET A 38 -2.51 -0.87 9.07
C MET A 38 -3.28 -2.02 9.74
N GLY A 39 -2.78 -3.26 9.65
CA GLY A 39 -3.48 -4.44 10.16
C GLY A 39 -4.53 -4.98 9.20
N SER A 40 -5.41 -5.84 9.72
CA SER A 40 -6.39 -6.62 8.94
C SER A 40 -5.70 -7.35 7.77
N LEU A 41 -4.68 -8.12 8.15
CA LEU A 41 -3.77 -8.76 7.21
C LEU A 41 -4.50 -9.78 6.31
N HIS A 42 -4.05 -9.86 5.08
CA HIS A 42 -4.53 -10.79 4.06
C HIS A 42 -3.37 -11.26 3.18
N GLU A 43 -3.60 -12.21 2.28
CA GLU A 43 -2.55 -12.79 1.42
C GLU A 43 -1.74 -11.74 0.63
N GLY A 44 -2.32 -10.58 0.32
CA GLY A 44 -1.58 -9.46 -0.26
C GLY A 44 -0.47 -8.94 0.66
N HIS A 45 -0.71 -8.80 1.97
CA HIS A 45 0.33 -8.44 2.93
C HIS A 45 1.34 -9.58 3.13
N LEU A 46 0.86 -10.82 3.10
CA LEU A 46 1.73 -12.00 3.26
C LEU A 46 2.69 -12.18 2.08
N SER A 47 2.33 -11.73 0.88
CA SER A 47 3.25 -11.72 -0.27
C SER A 47 4.43 -10.77 -0.04
N LEU A 48 4.22 -9.62 0.64
CA LEU A 48 5.32 -8.73 1.04
C LEU A 48 6.27 -9.43 2.01
N LEU A 49 5.71 -10.10 3.03
CA LEU A 49 6.50 -10.85 4.02
C LEU A 49 7.28 -12.00 3.37
N GLN A 50 6.65 -12.71 2.44
CA GLN A 50 7.32 -13.79 1.70
C GLN A 50 8.50 -13.24 0.89
N LYS A 51 8.33 -12.11 0.22
CA LYS A 51 9.39 -11.49 -0.57
C LYS A 51 10.51 -10.93 0.31
N ALA A 52 10.17 -10.34 1.44
CA ALA A 52 11.16 -9.86 2.39
C ALA A 52 12.07 -10.98 2.90
N LYS A 53 11.55 -12.20 3.14
CA LYS A 53 12.35 -13.35 3.59
C LYS A 53 13.41 -13.79 2.61
N GLU A 54 13.25 -13.52 1.33
CA GLU A 54 14.23 -13.91 0.31
C GLU A 54 15.53 -13.10 0.38
N SER A 55 15.49 -11.94 1.02
CA SER A 55 16.59 -10.97 0.97
C SER A 55 16.86 -10.25 2.29
N SER A 56 16.40 -10.79 3.43
CA SER A 56 16.49 -10.12 4.74
C SER A 56 16.72 -11.10 5.87
N ASP A 57 17.57 -10.70 6.84
CA ASP A 57 17.84 -11.46 8.06
C ASP A 57 16.85 -11.16 9.16
N VAL A 58 16.35 -9.91 9.19
CA VAL A 58 15.40 -9.41 10.19
C VAL A 58 14.27 -8.69 9.48
N ILE A 59 13.04 -9.09 9.76
CA ILE A 59 11.87 -8.47 9.18
C ILE A 59 11.05 -7.82 10.29
N VAL A 60 10.88 -6.50 10.20
CA VAL A 60 9.99 -5.72 11.05
C VAL A 60 8.70 -5.49 10.31
N CYS A 61 7.59 -5.96 10.85
CA CYS A 61 6.26 -5.60 10.38
C CYS A 61 5.64 -4.62 11.38
N SER A 62 5.07 -3.50 10.94
CA SER A 62 4.27 -2.65 11.82
C SER A 62 2.79 -2.85 11.56
N ILE A 63 1.98 -2.72 12.63
CA ILE A 63 0.53 -2.58 12.54
C ILE A 63 0.17 -1.28 13.22
N PHE A 64 -0.18 -0.27 12.42
CA PHE A 64 -0.54 1.05 12.93
C PHE A 64 -1.58 1.71 12.03
N VAL A 65 -2.77 1.94 12.56
CA VAL A 65 -3.83 2.71 11.87
C VAL A 65 -3.53 4.18 12.09
N ASN A 66 -2.86 4.79 11.10
CA ASN A 66 -2.41 6.18 11.19
C ASN A 66 -3.57 7.18 11.03
N PRO A 67 -3.95 7.93 12.08
CA PRO A 67 -5.10 8.83 11.99
C PRO A 67 -4.90 9.97 10.99
N THR A 68 -3.66 10.43 10.80
CA THR A 68 -3.35 11.62 10.00
C THR A 68 -3.53 11.45 8.49
N GLN A 69 -3.67 10.21 8.01
CA GLN A 69 -3.92 9.92 6.59
C GLN A 69 -5.40 9.74 6.23
N PHE A 70 -6.29 9.81 7.22
CA PHE A 70 -7.74 9.69 7.01
C PHE A 70 -8.38 11.07 6.89
N ASN A 71 -8.98 11.35 5.73
CA ASN A 71 -9.74 12.60 5.50
C ASN A 71 -11.14 12.52 6.10
N ASN A 72 -11.68 11.32 6.28
CA ASN A 72 -13.01 11.07 6.82
C ASN A 72 -12.91 10.35 8.17
N PRO A 73 -13.35 10.98 9.28
CA PRO A 73 -13.36 10.34 10.60
C PRO A 73 -14.13 9.03 10.65
N SER A 74 -15.21 8.90 9.87
CA SER A 74 -16.00 7.67 9.79
C SER A 74 -15.23 6.51 9.11
N ASP A 75 -14.33 6.79 8.16
CA ASP A 75 -13.46 5.75 7.56
C ASP A 75 -12.40 5.28 8.57
N LEU A 76 -11.84 6.20 9.36
CA LEU A 76 -10.92 5.85 10.45
C LEU A 76 -11.60 4.99 11.53
N GLU A 77 -12.81 5.35 11.92
CA GLU A 77 -13.58 4.64 12.96
C GLU A 77 -13.92 3.21 12.49
N LYS A 78 -14.38 3.06 11.24
CA LYS A 78 -14.79 1.80 10.65
C LYS A 78 -13.63 0.97 10.12
N TYR A 79 -12.39 1.50 10.15
CA TYR A 79 -11.25 0.75 9.64
C TYR A 79 -11.06 -0.56 10.44
N PRO A 80 -10.97 -1.74 9.78
CA PRO A 80 -10.93 -3.02 10.46
C PRO A 80 -9.72 -3.15 11.38
N ARG A 81 -9.93 -3.55 12.63
CA ARG A 81 -8.89 -3.82 13.62
C ARG A 81 -8.98 -5.26 14.08
N THR A 82 -8.01 -6.07 13.70
CA THR A 82 -7.95 -7.52 13.94
C THR A 82 -6.63 -7.93 14.57
N THR A 83 -6.14 -7.13 15.53
CA THR A 83 -4.77 -7.21 16.06
C THR A 83 -4.39 -8.63 16.52
N GLU A 84 -5.24 -9.33 17.26
CA GLU A 84 -4.94 -10.71 17.74
C GLU A 84 -4.81 -11.70 16.57
N ILE A 85 -5.69 -11.60 15.57
CA ILE A 85 -5.63 -12.43 14.36
C ILE A 85 -4.34 -12.12 13.59
N ASP A 86 -4.01 -10.86 13.45
CA ASP A 86 -2.82 -10.40 12.73
C ASP A 86 -1.53 -10.87 13.41
N ILE A 87 -1.47 -10.84 14.76
CA ILE A 87 -0.35 -11.39 15.55
C ILE A 87 -0.18 -12.89 15.28
N ASN A 88 -1.26 -13.65 15.30
CA ASN A 88 -1.23 -15.09 15.05
C ASN A 88 -0.72 -15.38 13.63
N ILE A 89 -1.24 -14.67 12.63
CA ILE A 89 -0.80 -14.79 11.23
C ILE A 89 0.70 -14.50 11.10
N LEU A 90 1.19 -13.37 11.65
CA LEU A 90 2.60 -12.99 11.56
C LEU A 90 3.51 -13.99 12.28
N THR A 91 3.05 -14.55 13.41
CA THR A 91 3.77 -15.58 14.16
C THR A 91 3.88 -16.87 13.35
N GLU A 92 2.77 -17.36 12.80
CA GLU A 92 2.73 -18.53 11.92
C GLU A 92 3.63 -18.35 10.69
N LYS A 93 3.56 -17.17 10.08
CA LYS A 93 4.40 -16.81 8.94
C LYS A 93 5.81 -16.40 9.33
N LYS A 94 6.24 -16.61 10.57
CA LYS A 94 7.63 -16.39 11.06
C LYS A 94 8.15 -14.98 10.75
N CYS A 95 7.34 -13.95 10.97
CA CYS A 95 7.83 -12.59 11.06
C CYS A 95 8.80 -12.47 12.24
N THR A 96 9.88 -11.72 12.09
CA THR A 96 10.90 -11.63 13.14
C THR A 96 10.47 -10.70 14.27
N ILE A 97 9.96 -9.53 13.90
CA ILE A 97 9.58 -8.45 14.82
C ILE A 97 8.25 -7.87 14.41
N LEU A 98 7.36 -7.69 15.38
CA LEU A 98 6.14 -6.92 15.25
C LEU A 98 6.26 -5.62 16.03
N TYR A 99 5.96 -4.49 15.38
CA TYR A 99 5.86 -3.18 16.03
C TYR A 99 4.41 -2.72 16.05
N LEU A 100 3.88 -2.55 17.27
CA LEU A 100 2.50 -2.15 17.55
C LEU A 100 2.48 -0.83 18.32
N PRO A 101 2.86 0.31 17.72
CA PRO A 101 2.89 1.58 18.43
C PRO A 101 1.49 2.11 18.67
N GLU A 102 1.35 2.87 19.77
CA GLU A 102 0.23 3.77 19.97
C GLU A 102 0.49 5.13 19.31
N VAL A 103 -0.57 5.93 19.12
CA VAL A 103 -0.46 7.28 18.54
C VAL A 103 0.49 8.15 19.36
N SER A 104 0.42 8.07 20.67
CA SER A 104 1.27 8.84 21.61
C SER A 104 2.76 8.47 21.54
N ASP A 105 3.08 7.25 21.10
CA ASP A 105 4.50 6.86 20.88
C ASP A 105 5.07 7.48 19.60
N LEU A 106 4.23 7.70 18.58
CA LEU A 106 4.66 8.19 17.27
C LEU A 106 4.50 9.70 17.08
N TYR A 107 3.45 10.28 17.69
CA TYR A 107 3.14 11.71 17.56
C TYR A 107 3.19 12.39 18.94
N GLN A 108 3.73 13.60 18.94
CA GLN A 108 3.63 14.48 20.11
C GLN A 108 2.21 15.10 20.16
N GLU A 109 1.82 15.55 21.33
CA GLU A 109 0.57 16.29 21.47
C GLU A 109 0.59 17.54 20.58
N ASN A 110 -0.46 17.72 19.76
CA ASN A 110 -0.59 18.82 18.80
C ASN A 110 0.48 18.85 17.69
N GLU A 111 1.17 17.76 17.45
CA GLU A 111 2.13 17.68 16.32
C GLU A 111 1.40 17.83 14.98
N GLN A 112 1.84 18.84 14.21
CA GLN A 112 1.29 19.07 12.88
C GLN A 112 1.82 18.06 11.86
N VAL A 113 0.95 17.66 10.94
CA VAL A 113 1.36 16.85 9.78
C VAL A 113 2.34 17.64 8.93
N LYS A 114 3.47 17.03 8.60
CA LYS A 114 4.46 17.67 7.73
C LYS A 114 3.87 17.92 6.35
N GLN A 115 4.28 19.03 5.75
CA GLN A 115 3.98 19.31 4.35
C GLN A 115 5.20 18.95 3.51
N PHE A 116 4.96 18.14 2.47
CA PHE A 116 5.98 17.70 1.54
C PHE A 116 5.66 18.25 0.15
N ASP A 117 6.70 18.57 -0.60
CA ASP A 117 6.58 18.75 -2.04
C ASP A 117 6.76 17.40 -2.73
N PHE A 118 5.72 16.95 -3.42
CA PHE A 118 5.71 15.66 -4.12
C PHE A 118 6.02 15.79 -5.62
N ASP A 119 6.46 16.97 -6.08
CA ASP A 119 6.78 17.25 -7.48
C ASP A 119 5.62 16.89 -8.45
N GLY A 120 4.40 17.13 -7.99
CA GLY A 120 3.18 16.88 -8.76
C GLY A 120 2.70 15.43 -8.78
N LEU A 121 3.36 14.50 -8.06
CA LEU A 121 2.90 13.11 -7.96
C LEU A 121 1.54 12.96 -7.28
N ASP A 122 1.06 13.97 -6.57
CA ASP A 122 -0.23 14.02 -5.88
C ASP A 122 -1.29 14.91 -6.57
N ASN A 123 -1.02 15.38 -7.79
CA ASN A 123 -1.93 16.29 -8.50
C ASN A 123 -3.19 15.60 -9.04
N PHE A 124 -3.18 14.29 -9.21
CA PHE A 124 -4.26 13.50 -9.79
C PHE A 124 -4.66 12.32 -8.89
N MET A 125 -5.70 11.60 -9.27
CA MET A 125 -6.12 10.34 -8.63
C MET A 125 -6.37 10.49 -7.11
N GLU A 126 -5.70 9.67 -6.28
CA GLU A 126 -5.86 9.71 -4.81
C GLU A 126 -5.43 11.06 -4.22
N GLY A 127 -4.40 11.71 -4.78
CA GLY A 127 -3.92 13.00 -4.29
C GLY A 127 -4.91 14.13 -4.54
N GLU A 128 -5.58 14.16 -5.69
CA GLU A 128 -6.63 15.11 -6.01
C GLU A 128 -7.87 14.89 -5.15
N GLY A 129 -8.33 13.63 -5.07
CA GLY A 129 -9.56 13.26 -4.35
C GLY A 129 -9.42 13.28 -2.84
N ARG A 130 -8.20 13.18 -2.31
CA ARG A 130 -7.93 13.02 -0.86
C ARG A 130 -6.90 14.03 -0.38
N LYS A 131 -7.23 15.31 -0.39
CA LYS A 131 -6.32 16.41 -0.01
C LYS A 131 -5.66 16.17 1.35
N GLY A 132 -4.32 16.23 1.40
CA GLY A 132 -3.52 16.02 2.61
C GLY A 132 -3.26 14.54 2.97
N HIS A 133 -3.90 13.59 2.32
CA HIS A 133 -3.70 12.16 2.56
C HIS A 133 -2.22 11.76 2.47
N PHE A 134 -1.55 12.14 1.40
CA PHE A 134 -0.15 11.77 1.19
C PHE A 134 0.81 12.48 2.14
N ASN A 135 0.49 13.68 2.62
CA ASN A 135 1.24 14.31 3.70
C ASN A 135 1.16 13.49 5.00
N GLY A 136 -0.02 12.95 5.32
CA GLY A 136 -0.19 12.02 6.44
C GLY A 136 0.60 10.72 6.27
N VAL A 137 0.53 10.11 5.08
CA VAL A 137 1.30 8.90 4.75
C VAL A 137 2.81 9.16 4.81
N ALA A 138 3.28 10.23 4.18
CA ALA A 138 4.70 10.58 4.16
C ALA A 138 5.24 10.85 5.56
N THR A 139 4.46 11.55 6.39
CA THR A 139 4.84 11.85 7.78
C THR A 139 5.04 10.57 8.60
N ILE A 140 4.11 9.61 8.53
CA ILE A 140 4.24 8.38 9.31
C ILE A 140 5.33 7.48 8.77
N VAL A 141 5.45 7.34 7.45
CA VAL A 141 6.49 6.50 6.84
C VAL A 141 7.88 7.03 7.14
N GLU A 142 8.10 8.35 7.07
CA GLU A 142 9.37 8.96 7.49
C GLU A 142 9.70 8.64 8.95
N LYS A 143 8.73 8.80 9.86
CA LYS A 143 8.93 8.46 11.29
C LYS A 143 9.33 7.00 11.48
N LEU A 144 8.61 6.08 10.85
CA LEU A 144 8.91 4.65 10.93
C LEU A 144 10.28 4.30 10.34
N PHE A 145 10.66 4.91 9.22
CA PHE A 145 12.00 4.73 8.64
C PHE A 145 13.10 5.23 9.59
N ARG A 146 12.90 6.38 10.27
CA ARG A 146 13.88 6.90 11.23
C ARG A 146 13.94 6.13 12.55
N ILE A 147 12.86 5.43 12.91
CA ILE A 147 12.83 4.54 14.10
C ILE A 147 13.52 3.23 13.79
N ILE A 148 13.18 2.61 12.68
CA ILE A 148 13.63 1.25 12.30
C ILE A 148 14.98 1.30 11.58
N SER A 149 15.21 2.33 10.77
CA SER A 149 16.36 2.50 9.87
C SER A 149 16.61 1.24 9.01
N PRO A 150 15.60 0.76 8.26
CA PRO A 150 15.74 -0.46 7.50
C PRO A 150 16.60 -0.25 6.24
N GLU A 151 17.28 -1.31 5.77
CA GLU A 151 17.97 -1.33 4.48
C GLU A 151 16.98 -1.47 3.32
N LYS A 152 15.85 -2.16 3.56
CA LYS A 152 14.80 -2.40 2.56
C LYS A 152 13.42 -2.17 3.15
N ALA A 153 12.48 -1.66 2.33
CA ALA A 153 11.07 -1.63 2.71
C ALA A 153 10.20 -2.13 1.56
N PHE A 154 9.17 -2.91 1.90
CA PHE A 154 8.29 -3.57 0.95
C PHE A 154 6.91 -2.97 0.99
N PHE A 155 6.39 -2.60 -0.18
CA PHE A 155 5.07 -2.00 -0.37
C PHE A 155 4.32 -2.70 -1.50
N GLY A 156 3.00 -2.80 -1.39
CA GLY A 156 2.18 -3.34 -2.47
C GLY A 156 2.02 -2.34 -3.62
N GLU A 157 2.17 -2.81 -4.85
CA GLU A 157 1.90 -1.99 -6.06
C GLU A 157 0.42 -1.64 -6.22
N LYS A 158 -0.46 -2.32 -5.49
CA LYS A 158 -1.88 -1.96 -5.45
C LYS A 158 -2.10 -0.48 -5.09
N ASP A 159 -1.32 0.05 -4.18
CA ASP A 159 -1.35 1.45 -3.78
C ASP A 159 -0.23 2.22 -4.52
N LEU A 160 -0.30 2.17 -5.87
CA LEU A 160 0.77 2.59 -6.78
C LEU A 160 1.22 4.03 -6.54
N GLN A 161 0.28 4.96 -6.43
CA GLN A 161 0.61 6.37 -6.20
C GLN A 161 1.32 6.57 -4.85
N GLN A 162 0.89 5.88 -3.81
CA GLN A 162 1.57 5.85 -2.52
C GLN A 162 3.01 5.32 -2.65
N LEU A 163 3.20 4.22 -3.38
CA LEU A 163 4.53 3.63 -3.61
C LEU A 163 5.48 4.62 -4.30
N GLN A 164 5.03 5.32 -5.34
CA GLN A 164 5.85 6.29 -6.06
C GLN A 164 6.18 7.51 -5.18
N ILE A 165 5.19 8.00 -4.43
CA ILE A 165 5.40 9.09 -3.47
C ILE A 165 6.43 8.70 -2.40
N ILE A 166 6.35 7.49 -1.85
CA ILE A 166 7.30 7.01 -0.84
C ILE A 166 8.71 6.88 -1.43
N LYS A 167 8.85 6.38 -2.66
CA LYS A 167 10.14 6.36 -3.37
C LYS A 167 10.71 7.76 -3.53
N TYR A 168 9.87 8.71 -3.97
CA TYR A 168 10.26 10.10 -4.19
C TYR A 168 10.74 10.78 -2.91
N ILE A 169 9.93 10.75 -1.83
CA ILE A 169 10.29 11.41 -0.57
C ILE A 169 11.49 10.75 0.12
N SER A 170 11.65 9.43 0.01
CA SER A 170 12.82 8.75 0.57
C SER A 170 14.11 9.25 -0.06
N LYS A 171 14.10 9.48 -1.37
CA LYS A 171 15.21 10.10 -2.11
C LYS A 171 15.42 11.55 -1.72
N GLN A 172 14.35 12.35 -1.67
CA GLN A 172 14.37 13.75 -1.28
C GLN A 172 14.94 13.96 0.13
N LEU A 173 14.55 13.09 1.07
CA LEU A 173 15.01 13.11 2.46
C LEU A 173 16.37 12.41 2.67
N GLN A 174 16.98 11.92 1.61
CA GLN A 174 18.27 11.21 1.64
C GLN A 174 18.26 10.04 2.63
N ILE A 175 17.14 9.31 2.73
CA ILE A 175 17.06 8.11 3.55
C ILE A 175 17.69 6.96 2.77
N PRO A 176 18.75 6.31 3.29
CA PRO A 176 19.45 5.24 2.58
C PRO A 176 18.68 3.91 2.66
N ILE A 177 17.61 3.81 1.89
CA ILE A 177 16.68 2.67 1.88
C ILE A 177 16.34 2.26 0.45
N GLU A 178 16.26 0.97 0.20
CA GLU A 178 15.71 0.40 -1.03
C GLU A 178 14.20 0.19 -0.87
N ILE A 179 13.38 0.89 -1.66
CA ILE A 179 11.92 0.73 -1.69
C ILE A 179 11.52 -0.26 -2.79
N ILE A 180 10.94 -1.38 -2.40
CA ILE A 180 10.59 -2.49 -3.27
C ILE A 180 9.07 -2.58 -3.41
N GLY A 181 8.58 -2.44 -4.65
CA GLY A 181 7.18 -2.71 -5.01
C GLY A 181 6.96 -4.21 -5.17
N ILE A 182 5.85 -4.71 -4.65
CA ILE A 182 5.43 -6.10 -4.81
C ILE A 182 4.13 -6.14 -5.60
N PRO A 183 4.07 -6.94 -6.68
CA PRO A 183 2.90 -7.02 -7.54
C PRO A 183 1.60 -7.29 -6.78
N THR A 184 0.52 -6.66 -7.24
CA THR A 184 -0.80 -6.78 -6.64
C THR A 184 -1.27 -8.24 -6.58
N LYS A 185 -1.45 -8.77 -5.39
CA LYS A 185 -2.05 -10.09 -5.19
C LYS A 185 -3.56 -10.00 -5.44
N ARG A 186 -4.08 -10.97 -6.20
CA ARG A 186 -5.49 -11.00 -6.60
C ARG A 186 -6.17 -12.27 -6.13
N GLU A 187 -7.48 -12.17 -5.93
CA GLU A 187 -8.38 -13.32 -5.80
C GLU A 187 -8.46 -14.09 -7.14
N GLU A 188 -9.00 -15.30 -7.14
CA GLU A 188 -9.22 -16.06 -8.39
C GLU A 188 -10.10 -15.31 -9.40
N SER A 189 -11.00 -14.48 -8.92
CA SER A 189 -11.86 -13.59 -9.73
C SER A 189 -11.10 -12.44 -10.41
N GLY A 190 -9.82 -12.23 -10.08
CA GLY A 190 -9.02 -11.09 -10.51
C GLY A 190 -9.12 -9.88 -9.58
N LEU A 191 -10.07 -9.83 -8.65
CA LEU A 191 -10.21 -8.73 -7.71
C LEU A 191 -8.94 -8.54 -6.88
N ALA A 192 -8.40 -7.32 -6.81
CA ALA A 192 -7.26 -7.01 -5.97
C ALA A 192 -7.58 -7.26 -4.50
N MET A 193 -6.71 -7.98 -3.80
CA MET A 193 -6.89 -8.25 -2.38
C MET A 193 -6.83 -6.97 -1.55
N SER A 194 -7.84 -6.76 -0.71
CA SER A 194 -7.98 -5.60 0.16
C SER A 194 -8.73 -5.97 1.42
N SER A 195 -8.35 -5.37 2.56
CA SER A 195 -9.14 -5.50 3.81
C SER A 195 -10.56 -4.97 3.66
N ARG A 196 -10.80 -4.04 2.72
CA ARG A 196 -12.14 -3.52 2.41
C ARG A 196 -13.03 -4.53 1.67
N ASN A 197 -12.48 -5.57 1.03
CA ASN A 197 -13.28 -6.60 0.37
C ASN A 197 -14.24 -7.31 1.34
N LYS A 198 -13.87 -7.41 2.62
CA LYS A 198 -14.71 -7.98 3.69
C LYS A 198 -16.01 -7.20 3.94
N LEU A 199 -16.09 -5.96 3.48
CA LEU A 199 -17.26 -5.10 3.60
C LEU A 199 -18.25 -5.27 2.44
N LEU A 200 -17.86 -5.98 1.38
CA LEU A 200 -18.69 -6.24 0.22
C LEU A 200 -19.65 -7.42 0.47
N SER A 201 -20.85 -7.31 -0.07
CA SER A 201 -21.74 -8.48 -0.23
C SER A 201 -21.22 -9.40 -1.35
N GLU A 202 -21.76 -10.61 -1.45
CA GLU A 202 -21.43 -11.54 -2.55
C GLU A 202 -21.66 -10.90 -3.93
N THR A 203 -22.80 -10.23 -4.11
CA THR A 203 -23.09 -9.47 -5.34
C THR A 203 -22.14 -8.30 -5.53
N GLY A 204 -21.71 -7.63 -4.45
CA GLY A 204 -20.71 -6.58 -4.47
C GLY A 204 -19.34 -7.11 -4.93
N ILE A 205 -18.91 -8.26 -4.46
CA ILE A 205 -17.66 -8.91 -4.91
C ILE A 205 -17.71 -9.19 -6.41
N GLN A 206 -18.84 -9.71 -6.92
CA GLN A 206 -19.01 -9.97 -8.35
C GLN A 206 -18.91 -8.67 -9.16
N LYS A 207 -19.60 -7.60 -8.75
CA LYS A 207 -19.53 -6.29 -9.40
C LYS A 207 -18.12 -5.69 -9.35
N ALA A 208 -17.39 -5.87 -8.25
CA ALA A 208 -16.04 -5.36 -8.06
C ALA A 208 -15.02 -5.94 -9.06
N THR A 209 -15.30 -7.13 -9.62
CA THR A 209 -14.42 -7.74 -10.65
C THR A 209 -14.33 -6.88 -11.92
N LEU A 210 -15.34 -6.03 -12.19
CA LEU A 210 -15.33 -5.10 -13.31
C LEU A 210 -14.08 -4.20 -13.31
N ILE A 211 -13.59 -3.81 -12.13
CA ILE A 211 -12.40 -2.97 -12.00
C ILE A 211 -11.22 -3.66 -12.71
N TYR A 212 -10.89 -4.88 -12.31
CA TYR A 212 -9.76 -5.61 -12.91
C TYR A 212 -10.00 -5.98 -14.38
N GLN A 213 -11.21 -6.40 -14.72
CA GLN A 213 -11.59 -6.70 -16.11
C GLN A 213 -11.37 -5.48 -17.02
N THR A 214 -11.69 -4.29 -16.54
CA THR A 214 -11.48 -3.04 -17.27
C THR A 214 -9.99 -2.70 -17.40
N LEU A 215 -9.22 -2.81 -16.32
CA LEU A 215 -7.78 -2.59 -16.34
C LEU A 215 -7.08 -3.57 -17.31
N LYS A 216 -7.45 -4.84 -17.25
CA LYS A 216 -6.94 -5.87 -18.15
C LYS A 216 -7.28 -5.56 -19.61
N TYR A 217 -8.51 -5.14 -19.89
CA TYR A 217 -8.93 -4.74 -21.23
C TYR A 217 -8.11 -3.56 -21.77
N ILE A 218 -7.84 -2.54 -20.94
CA ILE A 218 -7.01 -1.40 -21.32
C ILE A 218 -5.61 -1.87 -21.71
N LYS A 219 -4.97 -2.67 -20.87
CA LYS A 219 -3.63 -3.21 -21.13
C LYS A 219 -3.57 -4.03 -22.42
N GLU A 220 -4.51 -4.96 -22.60
CA GLU A 220 -4.54 -5.89 -23.76
C GLU A 220 -4.87 -5.19 -25.11
N ASN A 221 -5.39 -3.95 -25.03
CA ASN A 221 -5.81 -3.21 -26.23
C ASN A 221 -5.04 -1.89 -26.42
N SER A 222 -3.98 -1.65 -25.67
CA SER A 222 -3.16 -0.43 -25.78
C SER A 222 -2.52 -0.25 -27.17
N ASP A 223 -2.23 -1.33 -27.87
CA ASP A 223 -1.69 -1.28 -29.23
C ASP A 223 -2.74 -1.02 -30.32
N ASN A 224 -4.03 -1.20 -30.01
CA ASN A 224 -5.11 -1.16 -31.00
C ASN A 224 -5.96 0.10 -30.91
N PHE A 225 -5.95 0.79 -29.77
CA PHE A 225 -6.78 1.96 -29.49
C PHE A 225 -5.96 3.10 -28.90
N THR A 226 -6.43 4.33 -29.09
CA THR A 226 -5.84 5.49 -28.40
C THR A 226 -6.22 5.51 -26.92
N VAL A 227 -5.49 6.28 -26.12
CA VAL A 227 -5.77 6.51 -24.69
C VAL A 227 -7.22 6.97 -24.49
N ASP A 228 -7.68 7.96 -25.28
CA ASP A 228 -9.03 8.48 -25.18
C ASP A 228 -10.11 7.46 -25.55
N GLN A 229 -9.87 6.63 -26.56
CA GLN A 229 -10.80 5.56 -26.93
C GLN A 229 -10.93 4.53 -25.81
N LEU A 230 -9.82 4.10 -25.21
CA LEU A 230 -9.84 3.15 -24.09
C LEU A 230 -10.52 3.74 -22.85
N LYS A 231 -10.24 5.01 -22.50
CA LYS A 231 -10.93 5.69 -21.39
C LYS A 231 -12.45 5.75 -21.65
N LYS A 232 -12.88 6.09 -22.87
CA LYS A 232 -14.30 6.14 -23.23
C LYS A 232 -14.99 4.79 -23.09
N ILE A 233 -14.40 3.73 -23.65
CA ILE A 233 -14.93 2.35 -23.56
C ILE A 233 -15.03 1.91 -22.10
N ALA A 234 -13.99 2.21 -21.31
CA ALA A 234 -13.96 1.86 -19.90
C ALA A 234 -15.05 2.59 -19.10
N ILE A 235 -15.20 3.89 -19.26
CA ILE A 235 -16.23 4.68 -18.57
C ILE A 235 -17.64 4.16 -18.94
N GLU A 236 -17.88 3.83 -20.21
CA GLU A 236 -19.15 3.25 -20.66
C GLU A 236 -19.47 1.92 -19.97
N LYS A 237 -18.47 1.04 -19.77
CA LYS A 237 -18.67 -0.22 -19.03
C LYS A 237 -19.18 0.01 -17.60
N PHE A 238 -18.68 1.04 -16.92
CA PHE A 238 -19.12 1.39 -15.57
C PHE A 238 -20.52 2.04 -15.56
N SER A 239 -20.85 2.85 -16.55
CA SER A 239 -22.14 3.56 -16.60
C SER A 239 -23.36 2.63 -16.70
N HIS A 240 -23.16 1.42 -17.18
CA HIS A 240 -24.23 0.40 -17.29
C HIS A 240 -24.43 -0.41 -15.99
N GLN A 241 -23.65 -0.15 -14.94
CA GLN A 241 -23.74 -0.89 -13.70
C GLN A 241 -24.53 -0.12 -12.63
N THR A 242 -25.49 -0.79 -12.01
CA THR A 242 -26.17 -0.27 -10.82
C THR A 242 -25.30 -0.46 -9.59
N ASP A 243 -25.32 0.50 -8.65
CA ASP A 243 -24.56 0.49 -7.40
C ASP A 243 -23.04 0.47 -7.58
N VAL A 244 -22.54 0.84 -8.75
CA VAL A 244 -21.13 1.04 -9.05
C VAL A 244 -20.93 2.48 -9.47
N ASN A 245 -20.08 3.20 -8.75
CA ASN A 245 -19.73 4.58 -9.09
C ASN A 245 -18.24 4.67 -9.38
N LEU A 246 -17.90 4.99 -10.64
CA LEU A 246 -16.53 5.26 -11.05
C LEU A 246 -16.14 6.67 -10.57
N GLU A 247 -15.14 6.77 -9.70
CA GLU A 247 -14.66 8.06 -9.20
C GLU A 247 -13.60 8.63 -10.14
N TYR A 248 -12.62 7.81 -10.53
CA TYR A 248 -11.68 8.14 -11.59
C TYR A 248 -11.24 6.90 -12.36
N LEU A 249 -10.85 7.13 -13.59
CA LEU A 249 -10.07 6.24 -14.43
C LEU A 249 -8.99 7.06 -15.11
N GLU A 250 -7.73 6.79 -14.79
CA GLU A 250 -6.62 7.49 -15.38
C GLU A 250 -5.62 6.51 -16.02
N ILE A 251 -5.07 6.91 -17.16
CA ILE A 251 -3.93 6.25 -17.78
C ILE A 251 -2.79 7.25 -17.70
N VAL A 252 -1.73 6.85 -16.99
CA VAL A 252 -0.65 7.75 -16.56
C VAL A 252 0.72 7.19 -16.94
N SER A 253 1.72 8.06 -17.03
CA SER A 253 3.11 7.62 -17.02
C SER A 253 3.46 7.05 -15.65
N LEU A 254 4.15 5.90 -15.60
CA LEU A 254 4.51 5.26 -14.32
C LEU A 254 5.46 6.13 -13.49
N GLU A 255 6.37 6.85 -14.16
CA GLU A 255 7.40 7.66 -13.50
C GLU A 255 6.82 8.91 -12.80
N LYS A 256 5.95 9.65 -13.51
CA LYS A 256 5.45 10.96 -13.06
C LYS A 256 4.01 10.93 -12.56
N LEU A 257 3.29 9.83 -12.80
CA LEU A 257 1.87 9.68 -12.49
C LEU A 257 0.99 10.79 -13.09
N GLN A 258 1.46 11.38 -14.21
CA GLN A 258 0.72 12.38 -14.98
C GLN A 258 -0.08 11.68 -16.06
N PRO A 259 -1.33 12.10 -16.33
CA PRO A 259 -2.12 11.61 -17.46
C PRO A 259 -1.36 11.74 -18.76
N ILE A 260 -1.40 10.71 -19.59
CA ILE A 260 -0.80 10.69 -20.92
C ILE A 260 -1.85 10.85 -22.00
N SER A 261 -1.45 11.41 -23.15
CA SER A 261 -2.28 11.52 -24.33
C SER A 261 -2.04 10.39 -25.33
N GLU A 262 -0.81 9.89 -25.37
CA GLU A 262 -0.39 8.77 -26.22
C GLU A 262 0.50 7.80 -25.44
N PHE A 263 0.40 6.51 -25.71
CA PHE A 263 1.18 5.50 -24.99
C PHE A 263 2.70 5.65 -25.14
N LYS A 264 3.15 6.25 -26.23
CA LYS A 264 4.56 6.56 -26.47
C LYS A 264 5.10 7.71 -25.60
N ASP A 265 4.25 8.45 -24.90
CA ASP A 265 4.64 9.58 -24.06
C ASP A 265 5.41 9.13 -22.81
N ALA A 266 5.40 7.83 -22.51
CA ALA A 266 6.14 7.24 -21.40
C ALA A 266 6.71 5.86 -21.77
N ASN A 267 7.80 5.48 -21.08
CA ASN A 267 8.42 4.16 -21.25
C ASN A 267 7.55 3.05 -20.64
N GLU A 268 6.91 3.33 -19.52
CA GLU A 268 5.97 2.44 -18.83
C GLU A 268 4.72 3.24 -18.45
N ASN A 269 3.58 2.61 -18.62
CA ASN A 269 2.28 3.20 -18.35
C ASN A 269 1.58 2.47 -17.21
N ALA A 270 0.66 3.13 -16.56
CA ALA A 270 -0.25 2.50 -15.62
C ALA A 270 -1.69 2.98 -15.87
N ALA A 271 -2.63 2.05 -15.86
CA ALA A 271 -4.04 2.37 -15.77
C ALA A 271 -4.47 2.23 -14.31
N CYS A 272 -5.14 3.25 -13.77
CA CYS A 272 -5.54 3.35 -12.38
C CYS A 272 -7.04 3.63 -12.29
N ILE A 273 -7.74 2.91 -11.42
CA ILE A 273 -9.18 3.05 -11.19
C ILE A 273 -9.45 3.22 -9.70
N ALA A 274 -10.31 4.17 -9.36
CA ALA A 274 -11.07 4.14 -8.10
C ALA A 274 -12.57 4.06 -8.42
N ALA A 275 -13.23 3.15 -7.73
CA ALA A 275 -14.68 2.99 -7.85
C ALA A 275 -15.29 2.59 -6.51
N SER A 276 -16.52 3.06 -6.27
CA SER A 276 -17.31 2.65 -5.11
C SER A 276 -18.34 1.61 -5.55
N ILE A 277 -18.32 0.46 -4.88
CA ILE A 277 -19.31 -0.62 -5.06
C ILE A 277 -20.25 -0.54 -3.87
N SER A 278 -21.50 -0.13 -4.11
CA SER A 278 -22.41 0.29 -3.04
C SER A 278 -21.78 1.42 -2.21
N SER A 279 -21.35 1.14 -0.98
CA SER A 279 -20.67 2.11 -0.11
C SER A 279 -19.17 1.83 0.11
N VAL A 280 -18.63 0.80 -0.56
CA VAL A 280 -17.24 0.35 -0.37
C VAL A 280 -16.37 0.88 -1.50
N ARG A 281 -15.47 1.79 -1.15
CA ARG A 281 -14.49 2.35 -2.08
C ARG A 281 -13.30 1.41 -2.29
N LEU A 282 -13.02 1.09 -3.54
CA LEU A 282 -11.92 0.23 -3.98
C LEU A 282 -11.02 0.96 -4.96
N ILE A 283 -9.74 0.64 -4.91
CA ILE A 283 -8.75 1.08 -5.90
C ILE A 283 -8.00 -0.12 -6.46
N ASP A 284 -7.61 0.00 -7.70
CA ASP A 284 -6.76 -0.98 -8.37
C ASP A 284 -5.98 -0.32 -9.52
N ASN A 285 -4.95 -1.00 -9.99
CA ASN A 285 -4.16 -0.56 -11.14
C ASN A 285 -3.55 -1.74 -11.89
N ILE A 286 -3.05 -1.45 -13.09
CA ILE A 286 -2.24 -2.37 -13.88
C ILE A 286 -1.14 -1.59 -14.58
N ILE A 287 0.08 -2.13 -14.56
CA ILE A 287 1.26 -1.55 -15.23
C ILE A 287 1.49 -2.28 -16.57
N PHE A 288 1.90 -1.53 -17.59
CA PHE A 288 2.16 -2.07 -18.93
C PHE A 288 2.99 -1.10 -19.80
#